data_057a9dc7e6b0f0301bb0c9a566549d43
#
_entry.id   057a9dc7e6b0f0301bb0c9a566549d43
#
_cell.length_a   1.000
_cell.length_b   1.000
_cell.length_c   1.000
_cell.angle_alpha   90.00
_cell.angle_beta   90.00
_cell.angle_gamma   90.00
#
_symmetry.space_group_name_H-M   'P 1'
#
loop_
_entity.id
_entity.type
_entity.pdbx_description
1 polymer ?
#
loop_
_entity_poly.entity_id
_entity_poly.type
_entity_poly.pdbx_seq_one_letter_code
_entity_poly.pdbx_strand_id
1 'polypeptide(L)'
;MTRLEQFNQHRPLLFSTAYRMLGSVVDAEDMVQETFLRWQQVAEDTVQSAKAYLSSMITRLCIDHLRSARVQREQYVGPWLPEPILTQQMPDPANTVELADTLSTAFLVLLETLSPLERAVFLLREVFDYDYDEIGQIVDKSPTNCRQIVRRAKQHLASRRPRFEVSPHSQEQITEQFLQACNLGDLQGLIALLAEDITLWSDGGGQVTAALKPLHGTVKVAKFLLAIRSKKLANYVSRIAKVNEQPGILNYIGDRLHSVMTFDFKDDRIQSVFIVVNPDKLKQLADSNIKC
;
A
#
# COMPACT_ATOMS: atom_id res chain seq x y z
N MET A 1 24.24 -14.31 -19.63
CA MET A 1 22.95 -14.39 -18.92
C MET A 1 21.84 -14.53 -19.94
N THR A 2 20.97 -15.50 -19.75
CA THR A 2 19.77 -15.66 -20.58
C THR A 2 18.76 -14.50 -20.28
N ARG A 3 17.83 -14.26 -21.21
CA ARG A 3 16.76 -13.26 -20.99
C ARG A 3 15.92 -13.55 -19.77
N LEU A 4 15.64 -14.82 -19.51
CA LEU A 4 14.91 -15.25 -18.33
C LEU A 4 15.68 -14.93 -17.04
N GLU A 5 16.99 -15.17 -17.01
CA GLU A 5 17.83 -14.82 -15.86
C GLU A 5 17.88 -13.32 -15.63
N GLN A 6 18.05 -12.52 -16.68
CA GLN A 6 18.01 -11.05 -16.60
C GLN A 6 16.66 -10.55 -16.07
N PHE A 7 15.54 -11.09 -16.56
CA PHE A 7 14.22 -10.72 -16.09
C PHE A 7 14.04 -11.09 -14.61
N ASN A 8 14.36 -12.32 -14.23
CA ASN A 8 14.23 -12.80 -12.86
C ASN A 8 15.05 -11.99 -11.85
N GLN A 9 16.25 -11.52 -12.25
CA GLN A 9 17.07 -10.62 -11.44
C GLN A 9 16.34 -9.30 -11.13
N HIS A 10 15.54 -8.77 -12.07
CA HIS A 10 14.85 -7.49 -11.91
C HIS A 10 13.38 -7.64 -11.49
N ARG A 11 12.82 -8.85 -11.48
CA ARG A 11 11.41 -9.10 -11.14
C ARG A 11 10.98 -8.50 -9.80
N PRO A 12 11.77 -8.57 -8.70
CA PRO A 12 11.39 -7.92 -7.43
C PRO A 12 11.25 -6.40 -7.57
N LEU A 13 12.16 -5.73 -8.28
CA LEU A 13 12.09 -4.29 -8.56
C LEU A 13 10.85 -3.95 -9.39
N LEU A 14 10.55 -4.74 -10.41
CA LEU A 14 9.38 -4.54 -11.28
C LEU A 14 8.08 -4.67 -10.48
N PHE A 15 7.95 -5.71 -9.67
CA PHE A 15 6.80 -5.90 -8.79
C PHE A 15 6.65 -4.75 -7.79
N SER A 16 7.76 -4.38 -7.13
CA SER A 16 7.80 -3.26 -6.18
C SER A 16 7.34 -1.94 -6.81
N THR A 17 7.77 -1.68 -8.06
CA THR A 17 7.35 -0.50 -8.82
C THR A 17 5.86 -0.56 -9.15
N ALA A 18 5.40 -1.68 -9.70
CA ALA A 18 4.01 -1.85 -10.09
C ALA A 18 3.06 -1.79 -8.88
N TYR A 19 3.39 -2.45 -7.77
CA TYR A 19 2.55 -2.42 -6.58
C TYR A 19 2.44 -1.02 -5.97
N ARG A 20 3.54 -0.25 -5.87
CA ARG A 20 3.47 1.16 -5.41
C ARG A 20 2.69 2.07 -6.37
N MET A 21 2.75 1.75 -7.66
CA MET A 21 1.96 2.46 -8.66
C MET A 21 0.47 2.14 -8.56
N LEU A 22 0.11 0.86 -8.39
CA LEU A 22 -1.26 0.37 -8.59
C LEU A 22 -2.02 0.15 -7.27
N GLY A 23 -1.31 -0.18 -6.17
CA GLY A 23 -1.90 -0.54 -4.89
C GLY A 23 -2.69 -1.85 -4.92
N SER A 24 -2.56 -2.64 -5.98
CA SER A 24 -3.17 -3.96 -6.17
C SER A 24 -2.08 -4.98 -6.47
N VAL A 25 -2.10 -6.09 -5.76
CA VAL A 25 -1.13 -7.19 -5.94
C VAL A 25 -1.41 -7.91 -7.24
N VAL A 26 -2.69 -8.15 -7.53
CA VAL A 26 -3.14 -8.82 -8.76
C VAL A 26 -2.72 -7.99 -9.98
N ASP A 27 -3.07 -6.72 -10.02
CA ASP A 27 -2.69 -5.85 -11.14
C ASP A 27 -1.17 -5.70 -11.27
N ALA A 28 -0.44 -5.67 -10.15
CA ALA A 28 1.02 -5.60 -10.18
C ALA A 28 1.65 -6.85 -10.79
N GLU A 29 1.18 -8.06 -10.44
CA GLU A 29 1.63 -9.30 -11.04
C GLU A 29 1.26 -9.38 -12.53
N ASP A 30 0.08 -8.92 -12.92
CA ASP A 30 -0.35 -8.85 -14.33
C ASP A 30 0.58 -7.93 -15.14
N MET A 31 0.95 -6.76 -14.60
CA MET A 31 1.90 -5.86 -15.27
C MET A 31 3.31 -6.46 -15.36
N VAL A 32 3.74 -7.18 -14.34
CA VAL A 32 5.02 -7.91 -14.36
C VAL A 32 5.01 -9.00 -15.43
N GLN A 33 3.92 -9.76 -15.53
CA GLN A 33 3.76 -10.80 -16.54
C GLN A 33 3.73 -10.22 -17.96
N GLU A 34 2.98 -9.15 -18.19
CA GLU A 34 2.94 -8.46 -19.47
C GLU A 34 4.32 -7.89 -19.86
N THR A 35 5.07 -7.37 -18.88
CA THR A 35 6.44 -6.92 -19.09
C THR A 35 7.34 -8.08 -19.53
N PHE A 36 7.19 -9.27 -18.94
CA PHE A 36 7.93 -10.46 -19.35
C PHE A 36 7.62 -10.90 -20.79
N LEU A 37 6.34 -10.94 -21.14
CA LEU A 37 5.92 -11.34 -22.50
C LEU A 37 6.49 -10.39 -23.56
N ARG A 38 6.48 -9.09 -23.30
CA ARG A 38 7.08 -8.10 -24.21
C ARG A 38 8.60 -8.20 -24.23
N TRP A 39 9.23 -8.44 -23.08
CA TRP A 39 10.68 -8.63 -23.00
C TRP A 39 11.18 -9.78 -23.85
N GLN A 40 10.43 -10.87 -23.94
CA GLN A 40 10.77 -12.01 -24.78
C GLN A 40 10.79 -11.68 -26.28
N GLN A 41 10.04 -10.68 -26.73
CA GLN A 41 9.95 -10.28 -28.14
C GLN A 41 11.00 -9.25 -28.57
N VAL A 42 11.78 -8.70 -27.64
CA VAL A 42 12.78 -7.68 -27.93
C VAL A 42 13.98 -8.30 -28.63
N ALA A 43 14.56 -7.67 -29.67
CA ALA A 43 15.78 -8.15 -30.31
C ALA A 43 17.01 -8.00 -29.36
N GLU A 44 17.91 -8.99 -29.36
CA GLU A 44 19.02 -9.07 -28.37
C GLU A 44 19.96 -7.86 -28.41
N ASP A 45 20.21 -7.33 -29.58
CA ASP A 45 21.21 -6.28 -29.81
C ASP A 45 20.67 -4.86 -29.58
N THR A 46 19.40 -4.71 -29.19
CA THR A 46 18.74 -3.38 -29.09
C THR A 46 18.75 -2.78 -27.69
N VAL A 47 19.11 -3.56 -26.64
CA VAL A 47 18.98 -3.13 -25.26
C VAL A 47 20.36 -2.96 -24.60
N GLN A 48 20.73 -1.72 -24.29
CA GLN A 48 21.97 -1.43 -23.57
C GLN A 48 21.92 -1.78 -22.08
N SER A 49 20.74 -1.63 -21.44
CA SER A 49 20.51 -1.93 -20.02
C SER A 49 19.16 -2.60 -19.83
N ALA A 50 19.18 -3.88 -19.43
CA ALA A 50 17.97 -4.63 -19.12
C ALA A 50 17.16 -3.95 -18.00
N LYS A 51 17.82 -3.46 -16.93
CA LYS A 51 17.18 -2.73 -15.83
C LYS A 51 16.41 -1.51 -16.33
N ALA A 52 17.08 -0.63 -17.09
CA ALA A 52 16.46 0.61 -17.57
C ALA A 52 15.28 0.32 -18.52
N TYR A 53 15.44 -0.65 -19.42
CA TYR A 53 14.40 -1.04 -20.36
C TYR A 53 13.17 -1.62 -19.68
N LEU A 54 13.37 -2.59 -18.78
CA LEU A 54 12.28 -3.24 -18.02
C LEU A 54 11.56 -2.23 -17.10
N SER A 55 12.32 -1.36 -16.42
CA SER A 55 11.73 -0.31 -15.57
C SER A 55 10.92 0.70 -16.38
N SER A 56 11.37 1.06 -17.58
CA SER A 56 10.62 1.91 -18.49
C SER A 56 9.33 1.24 -18.94
N MET A 57 9.40 -0.03 -19.32
CA MET A 57 8.26 -0.79 -19.79
C MET A 57 7.18 -0.95 -18.71
N ILE A 58 7.56 -1.42 -17.50
CA ILE A 58 6.60 -1.61 -16.40
C ILE A 58 5.95 -0.29 -15.98
N THR A 59 6.73 0.80 -15.92
CA THR A 59 6.21 2.13 -15.56
C THR A 59 5.17 2.62 -16.56
N ARG A 60 5.42 2.49 -17.85
CA ARG A 60 4.46 2.88 -18.90
C ARG A 60 3.19 2.03 -18.84
N LEU A 61 3.31 0.72 -18.66
CA LEU A 61 2.17 -0.18 -18.47
C LEU A 61 1.32 0.24 -17.27
N CYS A 62 1.95 0.54 -16.13
CA CYS A 62 1.25 1.01 -14.95
C CYS A 62 0.55 2.37 -15.16
N ILE A 63 1.18 3.32 -15.87
CA ILE A 63 0.56 4.60 -16.19
C ILE A 63 -0.70 4.39 -17.05
N ASP A 64 -0.61 3.53 -18.07
CA ASP A 64 -1.74 3.26 -18.97
C ASP A 64 -2.86 2.50 -18.25
N HIS A 65 -2.50 1.53 -17.40
CA HIS A 65 -3.46 0.83 -16.55
C HIS A 65 -4.20 1.81 -15.62
N LEU A 66 -3.49 2.70 -14.93
CA LEU A 66 -4.10 3.70 -14.02
C LEU A 66 -5.03 4.68 -14.75
N ARG A 67 -4.75 5.02 -16.00
CA ARG A 67 -5.64 5.88 -16.79
C ARG A 67 -6.98 5.20 -17.07
N SER A 68 -6.97 3.89 -17.35
CA SER A 68 -8.20 3.10 -17.53
C SER A 68 -8.89 2.76 -16.22
N ALA A 69 -8.13 2.37 -15.19
CA ALA A 69 -8.65 2.03 -13.87
C ALA A 69 -9.29 3.21 -13.13
N ARG A 70 -8.88 4.45 -13.42
CA ARG A 70 -9.49 5.65 -12.83
C ARG A 70 -11.00 5.69 -13.07
N VAL A 71 -11.45 5.34 -14.26
CA VAL A 71 -12.89 5.28 -14.60
C VAL A 71 -13.61 4.21 -13.77
N GLN A 72 -12.96 3.06 -13.54
CA GLN A 72 -13.54 1.99 -12.73
C GLN A 72 -13.57 2.36 -11.24
N ARG A 73 -12.55 3.08 -10.73
CA ARG A 73 -12.52 3.55 -9.34
C ARG A 73 -13.56 4.63 -9.03
N GLU A 74 -13.98 5.42 -10.00
CA GLU A 74 -15.10 6.37 -9.85
C GLU A 74 -16.43 5.64 -9.59
N GLN A 75 -16.56 4.36 -9.99
CA GLN A 75 -17.71 3.51 -9.76
C GLN A 75 -17.56 2.60 -8.52
N TYR A 76 -16.42 2.64 -7.84
CA TYR A 76 -16.15 1.80 -6.68
C TYR A 76 -17.00 2.18 -5.48
N VAL A 77 -17.61 1.17 -4.84
CA VAL A 77 -18.52 1.39 -3.71
C VAL A 77 -17.74 1.57 -2.41
N GLY A 78 -17.74 2.78 -1.88
CA GLY A 78 -17.02 3.14 -0.66
C GLY A 78 -15.57 3.54 -0.89
N PRO A 79 -14.76 3.72 0.19
CA PRO A 79 -13.35 4.01 0.09
C PRO A 79 -12.58 2.84 -0.53
N TRP A 80 -11.76 3.12 -1.53
CA TRP A 80 -10.83 2.15 -2.05
C TRP A 80 -9.53 2.20 -1.22
N LEU A 81 -9.06 1.06 -0.74
CA LEU A 81 -7.78 0.92 -0.06
C LEU A 81 -6.86 -0.02 -0.83
N PRO A 82 -5.53 0.15 -0.75
CA PRO A 82 -4.57 -0.79 -1.32
C PRO A 82 -4.76 -2.22 -0.77
N GLU A 83 -4.44 -3.21 -1.60
CA GLU A 83 -4.39 -4.62 -1.15
C GLU A 83 -3.26 -4.78 -0.13
N PRO A 84 -3.52 -5.34 1.06
CA PRO A 84 -2.48 -5.54 2.05
C PRO A 84 -1.50 -6.65 1.64
N ILE A 85 -0.22 -6.50 1.99
CA ILE A 85 0.84 -7.49 1.78
C ILE A 85 1.45 -7.88 3.12
N LEU A 86 1.62 -9.19 3.38
CA LEU A 86 2.41 -9.68 4.50
C LEU A 86 3.89 -9.63 4.14
N THR A 87 4.63 -8.71 4.77
CA THR A 87 6.03 -8.47 4.42
C THR A 87 7.03 -9.34 5.15
N GLN A 88 6.61 -10.10 6.16
CA GLN A 88 7.46 -11.11 6.83
C GLN A 88 7.94 -12.24 5.91
N GLN A 89 7.28 -12.44 4.75
CA GLN A 89 7.56 -13.52 3.82
C GLN A 89 8.28 -13.06 2.54
N MET A 90 8.51 -11.76 2.37
CA MET A 90 9.22 -11.24 1.20
C MET A 90 10.73 -11.13 1.50
N PRO A 91 11.59 -11.91 0.81
CA PRO A 91 13.02 -11.66 0.82
C PRO A 91 13.29 -10.42 -0.04
N ASP A 92 13.38 -9.25 0.55
CA ASP A 92 13.85 -8.05 -0.16
C ASP A 92 15.24 -7.68 0.35
N PRO A 93 16.30 -7.85 -0.47
CA PRO A 93 17.65 -7.45 -0.10
C PRO A 93 17.86 -5.92 -0.08
N ALA A 94 16.86 -5.12 -0.47
CA ALA A 94 16.94 -3.67 -0.53
C ALA A 94 16.22 -2.97 0.64
N ASN A 95 15.81 -3.69 1.69
CA ASN A 95 15.10 -3.11 2.84
C ASN A 95 15.99 -2.18 3.66
N THR A 96 16.11 -0.93 3.19
CA THR A 96 16.42 0.18 4.08
C THR A 96 15.13 0.67 4.74
N VAL A 97 15.23 1.21 5.96
CA VAL A 97 14.06 1.77 6.71
C VAL A 97 13.27 2.77 5.85
N GLU A 98 13.94 3.53 5.00
CA GLU A 98 13.32 4.49 4.08
C GLU A 98 12.42 3.83 3.01
N LEU A 99 12.79 2.63 2.53
CA LEU A 99 11.98 1.87 1.56
C LEU A 99 10.76 1.21 2.23
N ALA A 100 10.89 0.84 3.51
CA ALA A 100 9.79 0.26 4.29
C ALA A 100 8.61 1.24 4.43
N ASP A 101 8.88 2.51 4.76
CA ASP A 101 7.84 3.54 4.89
C ASP A 101 7.08 3.79 3.58
N THR A 102 7.73 3.59 2.44
CA THR A 102 7.11 3.76 1.12
C THR A 102 6.16 2.63 0.72
N LEU A 103 6.05 1.58 1.54
CA LEU A 103 5.07 0.50 1.39
C LEU A 103 3.86 0.66 2.32
N SER A 104 3.93 1.54 3.33
CA SER A 104 2.83 1.73 4.27
C SER A 104 1.51 2.00 3.57
N THR A 105 0.41 1.49 4.12
CA THR A 105 -0.93 1.73 3.58
C THR A 105 -1.24 3.23 3.50
N ALA A 106 -0.81 3.99 4.50
CA ALA A 106 -0.97 5.44 4.54
C ALA A 106 -0.27 6.12 3.34
N PHE A 107 0.96 5.72 3.04
CA PHE A 107 1.70 6.26 1.91
C PHE A 107 1.05 5.88 0.57
N LEU A 108 0.63 4.63 0.40
CA LEU A 108 -0.05 4.18 -0.81
C LEU A 108 -1.38 4.94 -1.03
N VAL A 109 -2.15 5.18 0.04
CA VAL A 109 -3.38 6.00 -0.02
C VAL A 109 -3.07 7.45 -0.39
N LEU A 110 -1.97 8.02 0.12
CA LEU A 110 -1.54 9.36 -0.29
C LEU A 110 -1.19 9.43 -1.77
N LEU A 111 -0.54 8.42 -2.32
CA LEU A 111 -0.20 8.34 -3.74
C LEU A 111 -1.44 8.33 -4.65
N GLU A 112 -2.61 7.85 -4.16
CA GLU A 112 -3.87 7.89 -4.92
C GLU A 112 -4.33 9.32 -5.24
N THR A 113 -3.83 10.31 -4.52
CA THR A 113 -4.14 11.73 -4.77
C THR A 113 -3.36 12.34 -5.93
N LEU A 114 -2.33 11.65 -6.43
CA LEU A 114 -1.54 12.06 -7.57
C LEU A 114 -2.14 11.53 -8.89
N SER A 115 -1.94 12.29 -9.97
CA SER A 115 -2.21 11.73 -11.31
C SER A 115 -1.25 10.58 -11.61
N PRO A 116 -1.59 9.65 -12.55
CA PRO A 116 -0.73 8.54 -12.92
C PRO A 116 0.71 8.93 -13.27
N LEU A 117 0.87 10.04 -14.01
CA LEU A 117 2.19 10.55 -14.38
C LEU A 117 2.94 11.13 -13.18
N GLU A 118 2.28 11.91 -12.33
CA GLU A 118 2.90 12.48 -11.12
C GLU A 118 3.35 11.37 -10.17
N ARG A 119 2.52 10.34 -9.98
CA ARG A 119 2.85 9.17 -9.18
C ARG A 119 4.09 8.46 -9.71
N ALA A 120 4.13 8.17 -11.02
CA ALA A 120 5.27 7.51 -11.65
C ALA A 120 6.57 8.31 -11.47
N VAL A 121 6.57 9.58 -11.82
CA VAL A 121 7.77 10.45 -11.75
C VAL A 121 8.23 10.63 -10.30
N PHE A 122 7.28 10.76 -9.36
CA PHE A 122 7.58 10.85 -7.94
C PHE A 122 8.23 9.56 -7.41
N LEU A 123 7.66 8.39 -7.69
CA LEU A 123 8.18 7.10 -7.24
C LEU A 123 9.55 6.81 -7.84
N LEU A 124 9.74 7.04 -9.13
CA LEU A 124 11.03 6.84 -9.79
C LEU A 124 12.12 7.69 -9.13
N ARG A 125 11.83 8.95 -8.77
CA ARG A 125 12.81 9.83 -8.15
C ARG A 125 13.03 9.56 -6.67
N GLU A 126 11.95 9.50 -5.88
CA GLU A 126 12.03 9.55 -4.41
C GLU A 126 12.15 8.16 -3.76
N VAL A 127 11.75 7.11 -4.48
CA VAL A 127 11.76 5.73 -3.96
C VAL A 127 12.83 4.89 -4.64
N PHE A 128 12.98 5.03 -5.95
CA PHE A 128 13.90 4.21 -6.74
C PHE A 128 15.17 4.94 -7.17
N ASP A 129 15.34 6.21 -6.78
CA ASP A 129 16.52 7.07 -6.97
C ASP A 129 17.03 7.16 -8.42
N TYR A 130 16.08 7.12 -9.39
CA TYR A 130 16.43 7.41 -10.79
C TYR A 130 16.81 8.88 -10.97
N ASP A 131 17.76 9.16 -11.85
CA ASP A 131 18.05 10.55 -12.21
C ASP A 131 16.96 11.15 -13.14
N TYR A 132 16.97 12.47 -13.28
CA TYR A 132 15.90 13.13 -14.06
C TYR A 132 16.04 12.90 -15.57
N ASP A 133 17.20 12.54 -16.07
CA ASP A 133 17.42 12.22 -17.47
C ASP A 133 16.86 10.83 -17.78
N GLU A 134 17.11 9.86 -16.90
CA GLU A 134 16.51 8.52 -16.95
C GLU A 134 14.97 8.59 -16.85
N ILE A 135 14.45 9.34 -15.86
CA ILE A 135 13.00 9.54 -15.69
C ILE A 135 12.40 10.16 -16.95
N GLY A 136 13.07 11.16 -17.53
CA GLY A 136 12.64 11.82 -18.75
C GLY A 136 12.47 10.83 -19.92
N GLN A 137 13.42 9.91 -20.08
CA GLN A 137 13.35 8.85 -21.09
C GLN A 137 12.23 7.84 -20.82
N ILE A 138 11.98 7.49 -19.54
CA ILE A 138 10.94 6.56 -19.13
C ILE A 138 9.55 7.12 -19.46
N VAL A 139 9.28 8.39 -19.11
CA VAL A 139 7.95 9.00 -19.20
C VAL A 139 7.75 9.93 -20.41
N ASP A 140 8.74 10.01 -21.29
CA ASP A 140 8.74 10.89 -22.48
C ASP A 140 8.49 12.37 -22.12
N LYS A 141 9.32 12.90 -21.23
CA LYS A 141 9.31 14.29 -20.76
C LYS A 141 10.72 14.84 -20.65
N SER A 142 10.86 16.17 -20.71
CA SER A 142 12.15 16.78 -20.43
C SER A 142 12.53 16.63 -18.94
N PRO A 143 13.84 16.51 -18.62
CA PRO A 143 14.32 16.46 -17.23
C PRO A 143 13.82 17.65 -16.38
N THR A 144 13.75 18.82 -16.98
CA THR A 144 13.22 20.05 -16.34
C THR A 144 11.75 19.89 -15.97
N ASN A 145 10.93 19.28 -16.85
CA ASN A 145 9.52 19.01 -16.55
C ASN A 145 9.39 17.95 -15.44
N CYS A 146 10.22 16.91 -15.45
CA CYS A 146 10.25 15.91 -14.38
C CYS A 146 10.56 16.54 -13.01
N ARG A 147 11.54 17.47 -12.92
CA ARG A 147 11.82 18.23 -11.69
C ARG A 147 10.60 19.02 -11.20
N GLN A 148 9.87 19.67 -12.11
CA GLN A 148 8.66 20.42 -11.77
C GLN A 148 7.53 19.52 -11.28
N ILE A 149 7.37 18.33 -11.89
CA ILE A 149 6.38 17.32 -11.48
C ILE A 149 6.70 16.85 -10.06
N VAL A 150 7.95 16.45 -9.77
CA VAL A 150 8.37 16.02 -8.42
C VAL A 150 8.13 17.11 -7.39
N ARG A 151 8.52 18.37 -7.71
CA ARG A 151 8.30 19.50 -6.80
C ARG A 151 6.82 19.68 -6.44
N ARG A 152 5.92 19.63 -7.44
CA ARG A 152 4.47 19.74 -7.21
C ARG A 152 3.93 18.56 -6.41
N ALA A 153 4.35 17.33 -6.75
CA ALA A 153 3.96 16.14 -6.02
C ALA A 153 4.40 16.22 -4.55
N LYS A 154 5.65 16.62 -4.28
CA LYS A 154 6.15 16.85 -2.91
C LYS A 154 5.33 17.88 -2.15
N GLN A 155 5.01 19.01 -2.76
CA GLN A 155 4.18 20.05 -2.11
C GLN A 155 2.78 19.54 -1.80
N HIS A 156 2.17 18.77 -2.71
CA HIS A 156 0.87 18.18 -2.52
C HIS A 156 0.87 17.15 -1.38
N LEU A 157 1.87 16.28 -1.33
CA LEU A 157 2.01 15.24 -0.31
C LEU A 157 2.43 15.83 1.05
N ALA A 158 3.32 16.84 1.08
CA ALA A 158 3.82 17.44 2.32
C ALA A 158 2.70 18.09 3.17
N SER A 159 1.64 18.57 2.53
CA SER A 159 0.47 19.10 3.25
C SER A 159 -0.32 18.02 4.01
N ARG A 160 -0.03 16.75 3.75
CA ARG A 160 -0.76 15.58 4.28
C ARG A 160 0.13 14.57 5.02
N ARG A 161 1.46 14.74 4.98
CA ARG A 161 2.41 13.83 5.64
C ARG A 161 2.71 14.33 7.06
N PRO A 162 2.66 13.48 8.10
CA PRO A 162 3.10 13.85 9.44
C PRO A 162 4.60 14.21 9.43
N ARG A 163 4.98 15.20 10.25
CA ARG A 163 6.36 15.72 10.32
C ARG A 163 7.30 14.92 11.24
N PHE A 164 6.76 14.00 12.03
CA PHE A 164 7.53 13.23 13.01
C PHE A 164 7.28 11.74 12.80
N GLU A 165 8.36 11.02 12.61
CA GLU A 165 8.34 9.56 12.48
C GLU A 165 8.23 8.93 13.87
N VAL A 166 7.23 8.10 14.08
CA VAL A 166 7.09 7.25 15.26
C VAL A 166 8.00 6.04 15.06
N SER A 167 8.82 5.73 16.06
CA SER A 167 9.76 4.60 15.95
C SER A 167 9.02 3.27 15.71
N PRO A 168 9.60 2.30 14.99
CA PRO A 168 8.99 0.98 14.79
C PRO A 168 8.56 0.30 16.08
N HIS A 169 9.36 0.44 17.14
CA HIS A 169 9.05 -0.11 18.46
C HIS A 169 7.81 0.57 19.08
N SER A 170 7.71 1.90 19.00
CA SER A 170 6.51 2.62 19.47
C SER A 170 5.27 2.21 18.67
N GLN A 171 5.40 2.03 17.35
CA GLN A 171 4.29 1.57 16.50
C GLN A 171 3.78 0.19 16.93
N GLU A 172 4.69 -0.76 17.24
CA GLU A 172 4.34 -2.08 17.77
C GLU A 172 3.61 -1.98 19.11
N GLN A 173 4.14 -1.22 20.05
CA GLN A 173 3.53 -1.02 21.37
C GLN A 173 2.12 -0.40 21.27
N ILE A 174 1.95 0.64 20.45
CA ILE A 174 0.65 1.28 20.24
C ILE A 174 -0.35 0.29 19.62
N THR A 175 0.10 -0.53 18.66
CA THR A 175 -0.73 -1.55 18.03
C THR A 175 -1.17 -2.62 19.02
N GLU A 176 -0.30 -3.07 19.92
CA GLU A 176 -0.62 -4.02 21.00
C GLU A 176 -1.63 -3.43 21.97
N GLN A 177 -1.41 -2.21 22.44
CA GLN A 177 -2.33 -1.51 23.34
C GLN A 177 -3.70 -1.30 22.70
N PHE A 178 -3.74 -0.92 21.42
CA PHE A 178 -4.97 -0.80 20.65
C PHE A 178 -5.72 -2.12 20.58
N LEU A 179 -5.05 -3.22 20.26
CA LEU A 179 -5.66 -4.54 20.22
C LEU A 179 -6.21 -4.96 21.57
N GLN A 180 -5.46 -4.70 22.64
CA GLN A 180 -5.89 -4.98 24.02
C GLN A 180 -7.14 -4.17 24.40
N ALA A 181 -7.15 -2.85 24.15
CA ALA A 181 -8.29 -1.99 24.42
C ALA A 181 -9.55 -2.44 23.64
N CYS A 182 -9.38 -2.82 22.36
CA CYS A 182 -10.45 -3.41 21.56
C CYS A 182 -10.98 -4.72 22.17
N ASN A 183 -10.10 -5.60 22.66
CA ASN A 183 -10.48 -6.89 23.25
C ASN A 183 -11.25 -6.73 24.57
N LEU A 184 -10.85 -5.77 25.40
CA LEU A 184 -11.48 -5.47 26.70
C LEU A 184 -12.74 -4.61 26.56
N GLY A 185 -12.99 -4.01 25.41
CA GLY A 185 -14.08 -3.05 25.23
C GLY A 185 -13.80 -1.71 25.90
N ASP A 186 -12.52 -1.38 26.10
CA ASP A 186 -12.07 -0.17 26.81
C ASP A 186 -12.16 1.06 25.91
N LEU A 187 -13.28 1.79 26.03
CA LEU A 187 -13.52 3.02 25.28
C LEU A 187 -12.50 4.12 25.64
N GLN A 188 -12.15 4.26 26.91
CA GLN A 188 -11.24 5.32 27.35
C GLN A 188 -9.80 5.02 26.91
N GLY A 189 -9.35 3.77 27.02
CA GLY A 189 -8.07 3.33 26.50
C GLY A 189 -7.95 3.56 25.00
N LEU A 190 -8.98 3.25 24.22
CA LEU A 190 -8.99 3.58 22.78
C LEU A 190 -8.89 5.08 22.53
N ILE A 191 -9.69 5.91 23.22
CA ILE A 191 -9.67 7.36 23.06
C ILE A 191 -8.26 7.93 23.35
N ALA A 192 -7.54 7.40 24.32
CA ALA A 192 -6.20 7.86 24.66
C ALA A 192 -5.16 7.56 23.55
N LEU A 193 -5.33 6.47 22.81
CA LEU A 193 -4.43 6.05 21.72
C LEU A 193 -4.71 6.76 20.38
N LEU A 194 -5.90 7.34 20.19
CA LEU A 194 -6.31 7.95 18.93
C LEU A 194 -5.99 9.46 18.92
N ALA A 195 -5.55 9.97 17.78
CA ALA A 195 -5.41 11.41 17.57
C ALA A 195 -6.79 12.12 17.56
N GLU A 196 -6.82 13.42 17.87
CA GLU A 196 -8.09 14.18 17.92
C GLU A 196 -8.79 14.22 16.57
N ASP A 197 -8.01 14.38 15.50
CA ASP A 197 -8.46 14.46 14.11
C ASP A 197 -8.37 13.11 13.37
N ILE A 198 -8.37 12.00 14.12
CA ILE A 198 -8.30 10.65 13.55
C ILE A 198 -9.34 10.43 12.47
N THR A 199 -8.92 9.69 11.43
CA THR A 199 -9.81 9.24 10.36
C THR A 199 -9.75 7.72 10.20
N LEU A 200 -10.90 7.08 10.02
CA LEU A 200 -11.02 5.66 9.73
C LEU A 200 -11.61 5.45 8.35
N TRP A 201 -10.94 4.65 7.54
CA TRP A 201 -11.42 4.17 6.24
C TRP A 201 -11.72 2.67 6.31
N SER A 202 -12.78 2.25 5.63
CA SER A 202 -13.16 0.84 5.55
C SER A 202 -13.52 0.48 4.12
N ASP A 203 -12.82 -0.52 3.57
CA ASP A 203 -12.99 -1.00 2.20
C ASP A 203 -13.70 -2.35 2.18
N GLY A 204 -14.96 -2.37 1.74
CA GLY A 204 -15.78 -3.56 1.58
C GLY A 204 -16.01 -3.97 0.12
N GLY A 205 -15.57 -3.14 -0.84
CA GLY A 205 -15.74 -3.39 -2.28
C GLY A 205 -17.18 -3.51 -2.75
N GLY A 206 -18.15 -3.03 -1.94
CA GLY A 206 -19.57 -3.23 -2.21
C GLY A 206 -20.08 -4.67 -1.97
N GLN A 207 -19.21 -5.60 -1.58
CA GLN A 207 -19.54 -7.02 -1.37
C GLN A 207 -19.90 -7.34 0.08
N VAL A 208 -19.32 -6.60 1.03
CA VAL A 208 -19.53 -6.77 2.47
C VAL A 208 -19.81 -5.44 3.13
N THR A 209 -20.46 -5.52 4.30
CA THR A 209 -20.81 -4.31 5.07
C THR A 209 -19.53 -3.60 5.54
N ALA A 210 -19.36 -2.35 5.11
CA ALA A 210 -18.26 -1.46 5.47
C ALA A 210 -18.76 -0.02 5.59
N ALA A 211 -17.98 0.86 6.19
CA ALA A 211 -18.30 2.29 6.22
C ALA A 211 -18.12 2.89 4.82
N LEU A 212 -19.20 3.32 4.18
CA LEU A 212 -19.19 3.87 2.82
C LEU A 212 -18.49 5.23 2.71
N LYS A 213 -18.25 5.89 3.83
CA LYS A 213 -17.52 7.18 3.92
C LYS A 213 -16.55 7.13 5.08
N PRO A 214 -15.44 7.85 5.01
CA PRO A 214 -14.51 7.96 6.13
C PRO A 214 -15.22 8.44 7.40
N LEU A 215 -14.86 7.87 8.55
CA LEU A 215 -15.32 8.30 9.86
C LEU A 215 -14.27 9.21 10.48
N HIS A 216 -14.70 10.34 11.04
CA HIS A 216 -13.81 11.33 11.64
C HIS A 216 -14.12 11.53 13.12
N GLY A 217 -13.05 11.78 13.89
CA GLY A 217 -13.12 12.15 15.31
C GLY A 217 -13.08 10.96 16.26
N THR A 218 -12.32 11.14 17.33
CA THR A 218 -11.86 10.12 18.28
C THR A 218 -13.00 9.28 18.85
N VAL A 219 -14.03 9.93 19.40
CA VAL A 219 -15.16 9.24 20.06
C VAL A 219 -15.97 8.41 19.07
N LYS A 220 -16.21 8.94 17.87
CA LYS A 220 -16.97 8.25 16.83
C LYS A 220 -16.23 7.03 16.31
N VAL A 221 -14.92 7.17 16.06
CA VAL A 221 -14.07 6.07 15.61
C VAL A 221 -13.96 5.00 16.68
N ALA A 222 -13.68 5.37 17.93
CA ALA A 222 -13.58 4.41 19.04
C ALA A 222 -14.90 3.62 19.25
N LYS A 223 -16.05 4.29 19.25
CA LYS A 223 -17.35 3.62 19.33
C LYS A 223 -17.62 2.68 18.16
N PHE A 224 -17.24 3.07 16.94
CA PHE A 224 -17.37 2.23 15.75
C PHE A 224 -16.50 0.97 15.88
N LEU A 225 -15.24 1.10 16.28
CA LEU A 225 -14.31 -0.02 16.49
C LEU A 225 -14.86 -1.01 17.53
N LEU A 226 -15.38 -0.53 18.66
CA LEU A 226 -16.01 -1.39 19.67
C LEU A 226 -17.30 -2.03 19.15
N ALA A 227 -18.12 -1.32 18.37
CA ALA A 227 -19.35 -1.86 17.81
C ALA A 227 -19.12 -3.00 16.81
N ILE A 228 -18.11 -2.90 15.94
CA ILE A 228 -17.75 -4.00 15.04
C ILE A 228 -17.17 -5.19 15.82
N ARG A 229 -16.48 -4.93 16.93
CA ARG A 229 -15.91 -5.95 17.80
C ARG A 229 -16.98 -6.65 18.64
N SER A 230 -17.99 -5.94 19.14
CA SER A 230 -19.09 -6.50 19.94
C SER A 230 -19.98 -7.46 19.15
N LYS A 231 -20.02 -7.34 17.82
CA LYS A 231 -20.69 -8.29 16.92
C LYS A 231 -19.91 -9.61 16.77
N LYS A 232 -19.06 -9.97 17.74
CA LYS A 232 -18.16 -11.13 17.67
C LYS A 232 -18.94 -12.39 17.29
N LEU A 233 -18.55 -12.94 16.14
CA LEU A 233 -18.86 -14.31 15.78
C LEU A 233 -18.06 -15.25 16.68
N ALA A 234 -18.58 -16.42 16.97
CA ALA A 234 -17.81 -17.46 17.63
C ALA A 234 -16.51 -17.70 16.85
N ASN A 235 -15.40 -17.90 17.57
CA ASN A 235 -14.07 -18.13 17.00
C ASN A 235 -13.42 -16.91 16.28
N TYR A 236 -13.71 -15.68 16.73
CA TYR A 236 -13.01 -14.50 16.25
C TYR A 236 -11.65 -14.36 16.95
N VAL A 237 -10.57 -14.39 16.17
CA VAL A 237 -9.18 -14.27 16.65
C VAL A 237 -8.49 -13.13 15.92
N SER A 238 -7.71 -12.34 16.65
CA SER A 238 -6.86 -11.29 16.08
C SER A 238 -5.39 -11.59 16.34
N ARG A 239 -4.56 -11.37 15.32
CA ARG A 239 -3.10 -11.54 15.40
C ARG A 239 -2.43 -10.28 14.86
N ILE A 240 -1.34 -9.86 15.52
CA ILE A 240 -0.46 -8.81 15.01
C ILE A 240 0.49 -9.45 14.00
N ALA A 241 0.67 -8.79 12.88
CA ALA A 241 1.60 -9.20 11.83
C ALA A 241 2.18 -7.97 11.14
N LYS A 242 3.30 -8.15 10.44
CA LYS A 242 3.89 -7.08 9.63
C LYS A 242 3.18 -7.00 8.30
N VAL A 243 2.37 -5.96 8.12
CA VAL A 243 1.58 -5.68 6.91
C VAL A 243 2.10 -4.40 6.27
N ASN A 244 2.47 -4.47 5.00
CA ASN A 244 3.02 -3.30 4.30
C ASN A 244 4.18 -2.64 5.07
N GLU A 245 5.09 -3.44 5.58
CA GLU A 245 6.27 -3.07 6.39
C GLU A 245 5.96 -2.44 7.77
N GLN A 246 4.70 -2.32 8.16
CA GLN A 246 4.28 -1.78 9.45
C GLN A 246 3.49 -2.79 10.27
N PRO A 247 3.41 -2.64 11.61
CA PRO A 247 2.56 -3.49 12.43
C PRO A 247 1.10 -3.28 12.07
N GLY A 248 0.39 -4.39 11.80
CA GLY A 248 -1.03 -4.43 11.48
C GLY A 248 -1.73 -5.55 12.23
N ILE A 249 -3.05 -5.61 12.12
CA ILE A 249 -3.87 -6.62 12.79
C ILE A 249 -4.63 -7.44 11.73
N LEU A 250 -4.40 -8.75 11.76
CA LEU A 250 -5.13 -9.73 11.00
C LEU A 250 -6.27 -10.28 11.86
N ASN A 251 -7.50 -10.19 11.38
CA ASN A 251 -8.67 -10.67 12.08
C ASN A 251 -9.24 -11.89 11.36
N TYR A 252 -9.41 -12.98 12.09
CA TYR A 252 -9.92 -14.25 11.59
C TYR A 252 -11.26 -14.60 12.22
N ILE A 253 -12.10 -15.31 11.46
CA ILE A 253 -13.30 -16.00 11.92
C ILE A 253 -13.11 -17.48 11.62
N GLY A 254 -12.87 -18.30 12.66
CA GLY A 254 -12.31 -19.62 12.48
C GLY A 254 -10.94 -19.54 11.79
N ASP A 255 -10.76 -20.28 10.71
CA ASP A 255 -9.51 -20.28 9.92
C ASP A 255 -9.51 -19.27 8.76
N ARG A 256 -10.62 -18.54 8.57
CA ARG A 256 -10.75 -17.60 7.46
C ARG A 256 -10.34 -16.18 7.84
N LEU A 257 -9.41 -15.60 7.08
CA LEU A 257 -9.09 -14.17 7.19
C LEU A 257 -10.33 -13.33 6.84
N HIS A 258 -10.77 -12.50 7.79
CA HIS A 258 -11.96 -11.68 7.68
C HIS A 258 -11.64 -10.23 7.38
N SER A 259 -10.60 -9.68 8.00
CA SER A 259 -10.16 -8.30 7.75
C SER A 259 -8.70 -8.10 8.10
N VAL A 260 -8.11 -7.08 7.47
CA VAL A 260 -6.78 -6.56 7.80
C VAL A 260 -6.94 -5.12 8.23
N MET A 261 -6.32 -4.75 9.35
CA MET A 261 -6.23 -3.38 9.83
C MET A 261 -4.78 -2.92 9.77
N THR A 262 -4.56 -1.73 9.23
CA THR A 262 -3.27 -1.03 9.23
C THR A 262 -3.45 0.37 9.77
N PHE A 263 -2.35 1.01 10.15
CA PHE A 263 -2.38 2.27 10.87
C PHE A 263 -1.45 3.30 10.22
N ASP A 264 -1.76 4.56 10.46
CA ASP A 264 -0.85 5.69 10.32
C ASP A 264 -0.64 6.30 11.70
N PHE A 265 0.60 6.60 12.04
CA PHE A 265 0.98 7.07 13.37
C PHE A 265 1.52 8.50 13.30
N LYS A 266 1.18 9.30 14.31
CA LYS A 266 1.69 10.66 14.49
C LYS A 266 1.75 11.00 15.97
N ASP A 267 2.87 11.53 16.42
CA ASP A 267 3.05 12.00 17.83
C ASP A 267 2.64 10.92 18.85
N ASP A 268 3.10 9.66 18.64
CA ASP A 268 2.77 8.48 19.46
C ASP A 268 1.27 8.19 19.59
N ARG A 269 0.47 8.58 18.59
CA ARG A 269 -0.96 8.28 18.47
C ARG A 269 -1.30 7.73 17.11
N ILE A 270 -2.44 7.05 17.01
CA ILE A 270 -2.98 6.57 15.75
C ILE A 270 -3.72 7.73 15.07
N GLN A 271 -3.18 8.20 13.96
CA GLN A 271 -3.75 9.27 13.13
C GLN A 271 -4.77 8.74 12.13
N SER A 272 -4.56 7.52 11.62
CA SER A 272 -5.47 6.90 10.66
C SER A 272 -5.60 5.40 10.92
N VAL A 273 -6.80 4.87 10.68
CA VAL A 273 -7.08 3.42 10.66
C VAL A 273 -7.61 3.05 9.29
N PHE A 274 -7.00 2.05 8.68
CA PHE A 274 -7.41 1.50 7.39
C PHE A 274 -7.87 0.06 7.60
N ILE A 275 -9.11 -0.26 7.20
CA ILE A 275 -9.69 -1.59 7.38
C ILE A 275 -10.07 -2.15 6.01
N VAL A 276 -9.37 -3.17 5.57
CA VAL A 276 -9.73 -3.93 4.37
C VAL A 276 -10.55 -5.14 4.79
N VAL A 277 -11.83 -5.17 4.37
CA VAL A 277 -12.74 -6.31 4.55
C VAL A 277 -13.23 -6.86 3.21
N ASN A 278 -12.81 -6.25 2.09
CA ASN A 278 -13.12 -6.71 0.74
C ASN A 278 -12.53 -8.10 0.51
N PRO A 279 -13.35 -9.16 0.29
CA PRO A 279 -12.87 -10.53 0.15
C PRO A 279 -11.90 -10.71 -1.02
N ASP A 280 -12.08 -9.96 -2.12
CA ASP A 280 -11.21 -10.08 -3.30
C ASP A 280 -9.79 -9.63 -2.98
N LYS A 281 -9.62 -8.57 -2.16
CA LYS A 281 -8.32 -8.06 -1.73
C LYS A 281 -7.65 -8.91 -0.64
N LEU A 282 -8.39 -9.82 -0.01
CA LEU A 282 -7.87 -10.68 1.05
C LEU A 282 -7.51 -12.09 0.56
N LYS A 283 -7.87 -12.48 -0.66
CA LYS A 283 -7.67 -13.84 -1.21
C LYS A 283 -6.21 -14.29 -1.14
N GLN A 284 -5.30 -13.48 -1.60
CA GLN A 284 -3.87 -13.85 -1.65
C GLN A 284 -3.26 -14.04 -0.26
N LEU A 285 -3.72 -13.28 0.74
CA LEU A 285 -3.26 -13.44 2.12
C LEU A 285 -3.84 -14.71 2.77
N ALA A 286 -5.04 -15.11 2.40
CA ALA A 286 -5.65 -16.36 2.88
C ALA A 286 -4.88 -17.58 2.38
N ASP A 287 -4.43 -17.59 1.13
CA ASP A 287 -3.69 -18.70 0.52
C ASP A 287 -2.25 -18.81 1.06
N SER A 288 -1.65 -17.70 1.50
CA SER A 288 -0.30 -17.65 2.08
C SER A 288 -0.22 -18.24 3.50
N ASN A 289 -1.31 -18.28 4.25
CA ASN A 289 -1.37 -18.74 5.65
C ASN A 289 -1.66 -20.25 5.82
N ILE A 290 -1.84 -21.01 4.75
CA ILE A 290 -2.13 -22.47 4.83
C ILE A 290 -0.87 -23.31 5.11
N LYS A 291 0.32 -22.69 5.22
CA LYS A 291 1.58 -23.40 5.52
C LYS A 291 2.21 -22.88 6.83
N CYS A 292 1.55 -23.12 7.94
CA CYS A 292 2.17 -23.11 9.29
C CYS A 292 1.70 -24.32 10.07
#